data_5dac463a5789c30fc45233251c3ea01e
#
_entry.id   5dac463a5789c30fc45233251c3ea01e
#
_cell.length_a   1.000
_cell.length_b   1.000
_cell.length_c   1.000
_cell.angle_alpha   90.00
_cell.angle_beta   90.00
_cell.angle_gamma   90.00
#
_symmetry.space_group_name_H-M   'P 1'
#
loop_
_entity.id
_entity.type
_entity.pdbx_description
1 polymer ?
#
loop_
_entity_poly.entity_id
_entity_poly.type
_entity_poly.pdbx_seq_one_letter_code
_entity_poly.pdbx_strand_id
1 'polypeptide(L)'
;MGETSKLVTLYSDAYGKLKVVAKGARRPKSKYGAALEVMTEGHAVCYLRDDRDLHTLAECDVVRGFSVLLRDYKRMSFGSAACELVDRMTIEHESNPRLYKCLAGVLVGFEEVDDEQIESLFWYFQLRIAD
;
A
#
# COMPACT_ATOMS: atom_id res chain seq x y z
N MET A 1 6.06 -7.98 20.60
CA MET A 1 6.12 -6.72 19.85
C MET A 1 6.07 -5.57 20.85
N GLY A 2 6.90 -4.56 20.69
CA GLY A 2 6.93 -3.43 21.63
C GLY A 2 5.76 -2.48 21.43
N GLU A 3 5.45 -1.67 22.45
CA GLU A 3 4.34 -0.70 22.42
C GLU A 3 4.50 0.34 21.31
N THR A 4 5.72 0.66 20.92
CA THR A 4 6.00 1.65 19.87
C THR A 4 6.09 1.03 18.48
N SER A 5 5.96 -0.29 18.37
CA SER A 5 6.01 -0.97 17.10
C SER A 5 4.66 -0.93 16.39
N LYS A 6 4.70 -0.96 15.06
CA LYS A 6 3.51 -0.99 14.22
C LYS A 6 3.60 -2.18 13.28
N LEU A 7 2.49 -2.92 13.17
CA LEU A 7 2.37 -3.99 12.20
C LEU A 7 1.86 -3.40 10.88
N VAL A 8 2.58 -3.62 9.80
CA VAL A 8 2.29 -3.02 8.50
C VAL A 8 2.18 -4.12 7.44
N THR A 9 1.16 -4.02 6.60
CA THR A 9 1.06 -4.85 5.40
C THR A 9 1.55 -4.04 4.22
N LEU A 10 2.57 -4.56 3.54
CA LEU A 10 3.12 -3.96 2.33
C LEU A 10 2.71 -4.80 1.13
N TYR A 11 2.49 -4.14 0.00
CA TYR A 11 2.33 -4.83 -1.27
C TYR A 11 3.46 -4.38 -2.19
N SER A 12 4.30 -5.34 -2.59
CA SER A 12 5.50 -5.05 -3.39
C SER A 12 5.41 -5.68 -4.77
N ASP A 13 6.15 -5.09 -5.70
CA ASP A 13 6.24 -5.61 -7.07
C ASP A 13 7.04 -6.91 -7.13
N ALA A 14 8.09 -7.02 -6.31
CA ALA A 14 9.02 -8.15 -6.38
C ALA A 14 8.62 -9.34 -5.49
N TYR A 15 8.05 -9.07 -4.32
CA TYR A 15 7.79 -10.11 -3.33
C TYR A 15 6.32 -10.29 -2.99
N GLY A 16 5.42 -9.53 -3.64
CA GLY A 16 4.00 -9.59 -3.34
C GLY A 16 3.66 -8.98 -2.00
N LYS A 17 2.70 -9.57 -1.31
CA LYS A 17 2.24 -9.09 -0.01
C LYS A 17 3.16 -9.56 1.11
N LEU A 18 3.58 -8.61 1.96
CA LEU A 18 4.46 -8.88 3.09
C LEU A 18 3.89 -8.25 4.35
N LYS A 19 3.94 -8.98 5.46
CA LYS A 19 3.63 -8.42 6.77
C LYS A 19 4.93 -8.14 7.50
N VAL A 20 5.09 -6.91 7.95
CA VAL A 20 6.33 -6.46 8.57
C VAL A 20 6.06 -5.75 9.88
N VAL A 21 7.03 -5.82 10.79
CA VAL A 21 7.04 -5.04 12.02
C VAL A 21 7.93 -3.82 11.81
N ALA A 22 7.38 -2.63 12.04
CA ALA A 22 8.12 -1.38 12.00
C ALA A 22 8.39 -0.94 13.45
N LYS A 23 9.55 -1.26 13.97
CA LYS A 23 9.93 -0.95 15.35
C LYS A 23 10.10 0.55 15.56
N GLY A 24 9.51 1.08 16.61
CA GLY A 24 9.57 2.50 16.93
C GLY A 24 8.70 3.39 16.05
N ALA A 25 7.86 2.81 15.18
CA ALA A 25 7.06 3.58 14.23
C ALA A 25 6.04 4.51 14.90
N ARG A 26 5.60 4.17 16.11
CA ARG A 26 4.62 4.97 16.85
C ARG A 26 5.26 6.08 17.69
N ARG A 27 6.59 6.19 17.69
CA ARG A 27 7.29 7.26 18.40
C ARG A 27 7.12 8.58 17.65
N PRO A 28 7.01 9.74 18.38
CA PRO A 28 6.80 11.04 17.74
C PRO A 28 7.85 11.40 16.68
N LYS A 29 9.10 10.94 16.87
CA LYS A 29 10.19 11.19 15.92
C LYS A 29 10.63 9.90 15.25
N SER A 30 9.65 9.15 14.73
CA SER A 30 9.92 7.92 14.01
C SER A 30 10.75 8.19 12.75
N LYS A 31 11.70 7.32 12.46
CA LYS A 31 12.51 7.39 11.22
C LYS A 31 11.68 7.17 9.96
N TYR A 32 10.47 6.64 10.10
CA TYR A 32 9.60 6.35 8.96
C TYR A 32 8.80 7.59 8.51
N GLY A 33 8.55 8.54 9.41
CA GLY A 33 7.76 9.72 9.09
C GLY A 33 6.39 9.34 8.53
N ALA A 34 6.05 9.91 7.38
CA ALA A 34 4.78 9.64 6.70
C ALA A 34 4.81 8.38 5.82
N ALA A 35 5.94 7.69 5.72
CA ALA A 35 6.09 6.56 4.79
C ALA A 35 5.15 5.39 5.10
N LEU A 36 4.70 5.24 6.34
CA LEU A 36 3.81 4.16 6.74
C LEU A 36 2.33 4.54 6.76
N GLU A 37 2.00 5.72 6.25
CA GLU A 37 0.59 6.08 6.06
C GLU A 37 -0.02 5.18 4.98
N VAL A 38 -1.33 4.87 5.15
CA VAL A 38 -2.03 4.02 4.19
C VAL A 38 -1.99 4.62 2.78
N MET A 39 -1.95 3.78 1.79
CA MET A 39 -1.94 4.19 0.38
C MET A 39 -0.74 5.08 0.01
N THR A 40 0.38 4.89 0.69
CA THR A 40 1.61 5.58 0.34
C THR A 40 2.47 4.64 -0.48
N GLU A 41 3.01 5.12 -1.58
CA GLU A 41 4.00 4.39 -2.36
C GLU A 41 5.39 4.71 -1.83
N GLY A 42 6.16 3.69 -1.50
CA GLY A 42 7.45 3.86 -0.89
C GLY A 42 8.48 2.88 -1.40
N HIS A 43 9.71 3.13 -1.01
CA HIS A 43 10.82 2.20 -1.19
C HIS A 43 11.18 1.65 0.18
N ALA A 44 11.03 0.34 0.36
CA ALA A 44 11.23 -0.31 1.65
C ALA A 44 12.41 -1.27 1.63
N VAL A 45 13.15 -1.28 2.72
CA VAL A 45 14.20 -2.28 2.97
C VAL A 45 13.72 -3.15 4.13
N CYS A 46 13.61 -4.45 3.88
CA CYS A 46 13.09 -5.41 4.84
C CYS A 46 14.08 -6.53 5.08
N TYR A 47 14.11 -7.03 6.32
CA TYR A 47 14.77 -8.30 6.62
C TYR A 47 13.73 -9.39 6.50
N LEU A 48 13.82 -10.18 5.43
CA LEU A 48 12.90 -11.28 5.18
C LEU A 48 13.34 -12.51 5.97
N ARG A 49 12.36 -13.21 6.54
CA ARG A 49 12.60 -14.43 7.31
C ARG A 49 11.86 -15.57 6.64
N ASP A 50 12.60 -16.55 6.15
CA ASP A 50 12.05 -17.68 5.39
C ASP A 50 11.13 -18.57 6.22
N ASP A 51 11.37 -18.62 7.52
CA ASP A 51 10.64 -19.50 8.45
C ASP A 51 9.48 -18.81 9.16
N ARG A 52 9.17 -17.55 8.77
CA ARG A 52 8.15 -16.75 9.46
C ARG A 52 7.29 -15.97 8.46
N ASP A 53 6.03 -15.79 8.86
CA ASP A 53 5.11 -14.92 8.10
C ASP A 53 5.32 -13.44 8.40
N LEU A 54 6.03 -13.11 9.46
CA LEU A 54 6.26 -11.75 9.91
C LEU A 54 7.72 -11.37 9.74
N HIS A 55 7.96 -10.33 8.95
CA HIS A 55 9.30 -9.83 8.64
C HIS A 55 9.57 -8.51 9.38
N THR A 56 10.77 -7.99 9.26
CA THR A 56 11.16 -6.75 9.93
C THR A 56 11.44 -5.67 8.91
N LEU A 57 10.80 -4.52 9.08
CA LEU A 57 11.07 -3.34 8.26
C LEU A 57 12.30 -2.61 8.82
N ALA A 58 13.29 -2.38 7.98
CA ALA A 58 14.50 -1.65 8.35
C ALA A 58 14.41 -0.18 7.97
N GLU A 59 13.94 0.12 6.76
CA GLU A 59 13.82 1.47 6.23
C GLU A 59 12.62 1.57 5.32
N CYS A 60 12.03 2.74 5.23
CA CYS A 60 10.98 3.03 4.26
C CYS A 60 10.98 4.53 3.95
N ASP A 61 11.12 4.85 2.66
CA ASP A 61 11.11 6.23 2.17
C ASP A 61 9.94 6.42 1.23
N VAL A 62 9.32 7.60 1.30
CA VAL A 62 8.19 7.93 0.43
C VAL A 62 8.68 8.17 -1.00
N VAL A 63 8.10 7.45 -1.94
CA VAL A 63 8.25 7.71 -3.38
C VAL A 63 7.12 8.61 -3.85
N ARG A 64 5.89 8.31 -3.40
CA ARG A 64 4.71 9.09 -3.75
C ARG A 64 3.70 9.07 -2.61
N GLY A 65 3.35 10.25 -2.12
CA GLY A 65 2.23 10.42 -1.20
C GLY A 65 1.03 10.96 -1.98
N PHE A 66 -0.15 10.47 -1.68
CA PHE A 66 -1.38 10.84 -2.39
C PHE A 66 -2.15 11.87 -1.57
N SER A 67 -1.67 13.12 -1.55
CA SER A 67 -2.21 14.15 -0.66
C SER A 67 -3.65 14.56 -0.98
N VAL A 68 -4.00 14.66 -2.26
CA VAL A 68 -5.37 14.99 -2.68
C VAL A 68 -6.30 13.81 -2.34
N LEU A 69 -5.88 12.61 -2.68
CA LEU A 69 -6.64 11.39 -2.41
C LEU A 69 -6.96 11.27 -0.92
N LEU A 70 -5.98 11.49 -0.05
CA LEU A 70 -6.13 11.31 1.39
C LEU A 70 -6.97 12.41 2.06
N ARG A 71 -7.14 13.58 1.41
CA ARG A 71 -7.96 14.69 1.94
C ARG A 71 -9.40 14.65 1.47
N ASP A 72 -9.67 13.94 0.40
CA ASP A 72 -11.01 13.87 -0.20
C ASP A 72 -11.65 12.56 0.20
N TYR A 73 -12.75 12.62 0.94
CA TYR A 73 -13.42 11.43 1.46
C TYR A 73 -13.79 10.43 0.36
N LYS A 74 -14.33 10.92 -0.75
CA LYS A 74 -14.71 10.04 -1.87
C LYS A 74 -13.51 9.35 -2.48
N ARG A 75 -12.44 10.10 -2.76
CA ARG A 75 -11.21 9.54 -3.34
C ARG A 75 -10.56 8.53 -2.40
N MET A 76 -10.52 8.87 -1.12
CA MET A 76 -9.96 7.97 -0.11
C MET A 76 -10.76 6.68 0.01
N SER A 77 -12.09 6.77 -0.05
CA SER A 77 -12.95 5.59 0.01
C SER A 77 -12.71 4.64 -1.15
N PHE A 78 -12.61 5.17 -2.37
CA PHE A 78 -12.33 4.34 -3.54
C PHE A 78 -10.90 3.78 -3.53
N GLY A 79 -9.94 4.58 -3.08
CA GLY A 79 -8.55 4.10 -2.92
C GLY A 79 -8.47 2.97 -1.90
N SER A 80 -9.15 3.11 -0.77
CA SER A 80 -9.20 2.06 0.25
C SER A 80 -9.87 0.79 -0.29
N ALA A 81 -10.93 0.94 -1.06
CA ALA A 81 -11.61 -0.21 -1.68
C ALA A 81 -10.70 -0.94 -2.66
N ALA A 82 -9.92 -0.21 -3.45
CA ALA A 82 -8.96 -0.81 -4.37
C ALA A 82 -7.88 -1.60 -3.62
N CYS A 83 -7.34 -1.02 -2.55
CA CYS A 83 -6.35 -1.70 -1.71
C CYS A 83 -6.93 -2.95 -1.06
N GLU A 84 -8.16 -2.88 -0.56
CA GLU A 84 -8.82 -4.02 0.06
C GLU A 84 -9.05 -5.15 -0.93
N LEU A 85 -9.46 -4.83 -2.16
CA LEU A 85 -9.62 -5.83 -3.20
C LEU A 85 -8.33 -6.59 -3.46
N VAL A 86 -7.22 -5.85 -3.61
CA VAL A 86 -5.92 -6.47 -3.84
C VAL A 86 -5.51 -7.31 -2.63
N ASP A 87 -5.73 -6.82 -1.43
CA ASP A 87 -5.41 -7.58 -0.21
C ASP A 87 -6.17 -8.92 -0.18
N ARG A 88 -7.45 -8.92 -0.54
CA ARG A 88 -8.26 -10.14 -0.53
C ARG A 88 -7.95 -11.09 -1.67
N MET A 89 -7.43 -10.58 -2.78
CA MET A 89 -7.08 -11.39 -3.96
C MET A 89 -5.72 -12.05 -3.86
N THR A 90 -4.89 -11.63 -2.91
CA THR A 90 -3.49 -12.03 -2.86
C THR A 90 -3.18 -12.86 -1.62
N ILE A 91 -2.19 -13.72 -1.75
CA ILE A 91 -1.59 -14.40 -0.62
C ILE A 91 -0.17 -13.87 -0.43
N GLU A 92 0.35 -14.01 0.78
CA GLU A 92 1.67 -13.49 1.12
C GLU A 92 2.76 -14.16 0.28
N HIS A 93 3.77 -13.37 -0.07
CA HIS A 93 4.97 -13.80 -0.78
C HIS A 93 4.74 -14.26 -2.22
N GLU A 94 3.59 -13.93 -2.79
CA GLU A 94 3.30 -14.25 -4.20
C GLU A 94 3.42 -13.00 -5.03
N SER A 95 4.50 -12.93 -5.82
CA SER A 95 4.76 -11.77 -6.69
C SER A 95 3.78 -11.73 -7.86
N ASN A 96 3.23 -10.55 -8.13
CA ASN A 96 2.40 -10.30 -9.30
C ASN A 96 2.64 -8.85 -9.76
N PRO A 97 3.68 -8.62 -10.56
CA PRO A 97 4.02 -7.26 -11.00
C PRO A 97 2.90 -6.56 -11.76
N ARG A 98 2.10 -7.32 -12.53
CA ARG A 98 0.97 -6.75 -13.26
C ARG A 98 -0.08 -6.20 -12.30
N LEU A 99 -0.45 -6.96 -11.30
CA LEU A 99 -1.42 -6.53 -10.30
C LEU A 99 -0.89 -5.33 -9.51
N TYR A 100 0.38 -5.34 -9.16
CA TYR A 100 1.02 -4.20 -8.51
C TYR A 100 0.88 -2.93 -9.35
N LYS A 101 1.18 -3.02 -10.64
CA LYS A 101 1.06 -1.87 -11.54
C LYS A 101 -0.38 -1.38 -11.66
N CYS A 102 -1.34 -2.30 -11.69
CA CYS A 102 -2.75 -1.92 -11.73
C CYS A 102 -3.15 -1.13 -10.49
N LEU A 103 -2.73 -1.59 -9.30
CA LEU A 103 -3.03 -0.89 -8.06
C LEU A 103 -2.35 0.48 -8.00
N ALA A 104 -1.05 0.53 -8.28
CA ALA A 104 -0.32 1.80 -8.29
C ALA A 104 -0.94 2.78 -9.28
N GLY A 105 -1.31 2.31 -10.45
CA GLY A 105 -1.93 3.14 -11.49
C GLY A 105 -3.29 3.68 -11.10
N VAL A 106 -4.14 2.86 -10.46
CA VAL A 106 -5.46 3.34 -10.07
C VAL A 106 -5.38 4.37 -8.95
N LEU A 107 -4.43 4.22 -8.03
CA LEU A 107 -4.24 5.21 -6.96
C LEU A 107 -3.80 6.57 -7.54
N VAL A 108 -2.91 6.55 -8.52
CA VAL A 108 -2.53 7.78 -9.26
C VAL A 108 -3.75 8.35 -9.97
N GLY A 109 -4.56 7.51 -10.60
CA GLY A 109 -5.78 7.93 -11.26
C GLY A 109 -6.75 8.61 -10.29
N PHE A 110 -7.00 8.01 -9.12
CA PHE A 110 -7.88 8.62 -8.11
C PHE A 110 -7.35 9.95 -7.59
N GLU A 111 -6.05 10.15 -7.61
CA GLU A 111 -5.43 11.42 -7.24
C GLU A 111 -5.70 12.51 -8.28
N GLU A 112 -5.71 12.15 -9.55
CA GLU A 112 -5.65 13.11 -10.67
C GLU A 112 -6.95 13.33 -11.44
N VAL A 113 -7.86 12.34 -11.50
CA VAL A 113 -9.08 12.46 -12.32
C VAL A 113 -10.09 13.40 -11.68
N ASP A 114 -11.02 13.88 -12.50
CA ASP A 114 -12.16 14.68 -12.01
C ASP A 114 -13.09 13.82 -11.16
N ASP A 115 -13.80 14.45 -10.25
CA ASP A 115 -14.65 13.78 -9.28
C ASP A 115 -15.68 12.84 -9.93
N GLU A 116 -16.29 13.25 -11.04
CA GLU A 116 -17.27 12.45 -11.76
C GLU A 116 -16.68 11.20 -12.44
N GLN A 117 -15.37 11.12 -12.58
CA GLN A 117 -14.70 10.01 -13.24
C GLN A 117 -14.21 8.92 -12.28
N ILE A 118 -14.29 9.16 -10.98
CA ILE A 118 -13.73 8.25 -9.97
C ILE A 118 -14.39 6.87 -10.03
N GLU A 119 -15.71 6.83 -10.12
CA GLU A 119 -16.44 5.55 -10.17
C GLU A 119 -16.12 4.75 -11.43
N SER A 120 -16.07 5.43 -12.57
CA SER A 120 -15.70 4.78 -13.84
C SER A 120 -14.29 4.21 -13.78
N LEU A 121 -13.37 4.94 -13.17
CA LEU A 121 -12.00 4.47 -13.01
C LEU A 121 -11.93 3.22 -12.12
N PHE A 122 -12.73 3.20 -11.05
CA PHE A 122 -12.79 2.04 -10.17
C PHE A 122 -13.33 0.80 -10.89
N TRP A 123 -14.40 0.96 -11.70
CA TRP A 123 -14.91 -0.13 -12.52
C TRP A 123 -13.88 -0.64 -13.52
N TYR A 124 -13.18 0.27 -14.20
CA TYR A 124 -12.11 -0.10 -15.11
C TYR A 124 -11.01 -0.89 -14.39
N PHE A 125 -10.61 -0.44 -13.20
CA PHE A 125 -9.64 -1.15 -12.37
C PHE A 125 -10.09 -2.58 -12.07
N GLN A 126 -11.36 -2.74 -11.65
CA GLN A 126 -11.89 -4.07 -11.33
C GLN A 126 -11.87 -5.01 -12.54
N LEU A 127 -12.19 -4.50 -13.71
CA LEU A 127 -12.12 -5.29 -14.94
C LEU A 127 -10.69 -5.68 -15.28
N ARG A 128 -9.75 -4.78 -15.07
CA ARG A 128 -8.33 -5.03 -15.36
C ARG A 128 -7.73 -6.08 -14.45
N ILE A 129 -8.05 -6.06 -13.17
CA ILE A 129 -7.48 -7.02 -12.22
C ILE A 129 -8.14 -8.40 -12.32
N ALA A 130 -9.32 -8.49 -12.94
CA ALA A 130 -10.00 -9.76 -13.14
C ALA A 130 -9.37 -10.62 -14.25
N ASP A 131 -8.58 -10.00 -15.12
CA ASP A 131 -7.84 -10.71 -16.16
C ASP A 131 -6.66 -11.48 -15.51
#